data_e542b6ca02f98cab729654f435fbd627
#
_entry.id   e542b6ca02f98cab729654f435fbd627
#
_cell.length_a   1.000
_cell.length_b   1.000
_cell.length_c   1.000
_cell.angle_alpha   90.00
_cell.angle_beta   90.00
_cell.angle_gamma   90.00
#
_symmetry.space_group_name_H-M   'P 1'
#
loop_
_entity.id
_entity.type
_entity.pdbx_description
1 polymer ?
#
loop_
_entity_poly.entity_id
_entity_poly.type
_entity_poly.pdbx_seq_one_letter_code
_entity_poly.pdbx_strand_id
1 'polypeptide(L)'
;MEQAIKPVTIENWNAINELTLMSIGTDKGSWWADPNFGSELYLLREEGKVDGKTAGNFRRMLQECLAWIIEDGLAKSINCAVERSGKNEISYMVEIIKPDGNNIFIKDVWYGIQQG
;
A
#
# COMPACT_ATOMS: atom_id res chain seq x y z
N MET A 1 2.49 18.05 -19.25
CA MET A 1 2.18 17.33 -19.32
C MET A 1 1.41 16.70 -19.36
N GLU A 2 1.03 16.45 -19.27
CA GLU A 2 0.25 15.83 -19.20
C GLU A 2 0.08 14.86 -19.15
N GLN A 3 0.14 14.34 -18.70
CA GLN A 3 -0.09 13.42 -18.56
C GLN A 3 -0.46 12.73 -18.35
N ALA A 4 -0.13 13.30 -18.59
CA ALA A 4 -1.21 12.64 -18.41
C ALA A 4 -1.33 11.38 -17.69
N ILE A 5 -2.19 11.39 -16.84
CA ILE A 5 -2.50 10.19 -16.12
C ILE A 5 -3.46 9.40 -16.97
N LYS A 6 -2.99 8.27 -17.45
CA LYS A 6 -3.86 7.40 -18.21
C LYS A 6 -4.64 6.52 -17.27
N PRO A 7 -5.90 6.27 -17.56
CA PRO A 7 -6.66 5.31 -16.75
C PRO A 7 -5.99 3.94 -16.81
N VAL A 8 -5.99 3.27 -15.69
CA VAL A 8 -5.48 1.92 -15.61
C VAL A 8 -6.54 0.98 -16.15
N THR A 9 -6.15 0.09 -17.05
CA THR A 9 -7.06 -0.92 -17.53
C THR A 9 -6.89 -2.19 -16.73
N ILE A 10 -7.97 -2.94 -16.60
CA ILE A 10 -7.95 -4.17 -15.81
C ILE A 10 -7.01 -5.20 -16.41
N GLU A 11 -6.80 -5.15 -17.72
CA GLU A 11 -5.91 -6.09 -18.38
C GLU A 11 -4.45 -5.88 -18.06
N ASN A 12 -4.09 -4.71 -17.57
CA ASN A 12 -2.68 -4.41 -17.33
C ASN A 12 -2.30 -4.72 -15.88
N TRP A 13 -1.92 -5.97 -15.65
CA TRP A 13 -1.50 -6.42 -14.33
C TRP A 13 -0.34 -5.64 -13.76
N ASN A 14 0.63 -5.31 -14.63
CA ASN A 14 1.80 -4.57 -14.16
C ASN A 14 1.41 -3.20 -13.65
N ALA A 15 0.43 -2.57 -14.28
CA ALA A 15 -0.01 -1.26 -13.84
C ALA A 15 -0.67 -1.34 -12.47
N ILE A 16 -1.49 -2.36 -12.22
CA ILE A 16 -2.13 -2.54 -10.92
C ILE A 16 -1.09 -2.81 -9.85
N ASN A 17 -0.11 -3.63 -10.16
CA ASN A 17 0.99 -3.94 -9.27
C ASN A 17 1.75 -2.66 -8.89
N GLU A 18 2.11 -1.88 -9.90
CA GLU A 18 2.84 -0.64 -9.70
C GLU A 18 2.02 0.39 -8.92
N LEU A 19 0.74 0.51 -9.23
CA LEU A 19 -0.13 1.43 -8.53
C LEU A 19 -0.26 1.07 -7.05
N THR A 20 -0.32 -0.22 -6.76
CA THR A 20 -0.38 -0.69 -5.39
C THR A 20 0.89 -0.29 -4.64
N LEU A 21 2.05 -0.56 -5.23
CA LEU A 21 3.32 -0.21 -4.61
C LEU A 21 3.48 1.30 -4.47
N MET A 22 3.02 2.07 -5.45
CA MET A 22 3.07 3.53 -5.38
C MET A 22 2.17 4.05 -4.27
N SER A 23 0.99 3.47 -4.11
CA SER A 23 0.07 3.90 -3.06
C SER A 23 0.67 3.67 -1.67
N ILE A 24 1.36 2.55 -1.51
CA ILE A 24 2.00 2.22 -0.23
C ILE A 24 3.20 3.13 0.02
N GLY A 25 4.01 3.37 -1.01
CA GLY A 25 5.27 4.08 -0.87
C GLY A 25 5.17 5.59 -0.92
N THR A 26 4.04 6.16 -1.32
CA THR A 26 3.86 7.60 -1.38
C THR A 26 3.26 8.09 -0.08
N ASP A 27 3.86 9.09 0.55
CA ASP A 27 3.30 9.67 1.76
C ASP A 27 2.06 10.48 1.41
N LYS A 28 0.97 10.21 2.12
CA LYS A 28 -0.29 10.90 1.88
C LYS A 28 -0.10 12.38 2.09
N GLY A 29 -0.57 13.16 1.13
CA GLY A 29 -0.42 14.60 1.16
C GLY A 29 0.78 15.13 0.41
N SER A 30 1.70 14.26 -0.02
CA SER A 30 2.93 14.70 -0.67
C SER A 30 2.80 14.83 -2.19
N TRP A 31 1.76 14.23 -2.78
CA TRP A 31 1.60 14.28 -4.23
C TRP A 31 0.66 15.43 -4.58
N TRP A 32 1.19 16.38 -5.36
CA TRP A 32 0.46 17.59 -5.69
C TRP A 32 -0.82 17.31 -6.49
N ALA A 33 -0.82 16.25 -7.29
CA ALA A 33 -1.94 15.94 -8.17
C ALA A 33 -3.14 15.38 -7.40
N ASP A 34 -2.89 14.75 -6.25
CA ASP A 34 -3.96 14.19 -5.43
C ASP A 34 -3.48 14.10 -3.99
N PRO A 35 -3.88 15.04 -3.14
CA PRO A 35 -3.43 15.03 -1.75
C PRO A 35 -3.98 13.86 -0.94
N ASN A 36 -4.97 13.13 -1.46
CA ASN A 36 -5.50 11.96 -0.76
C ASN A 36 -4.83 10.67 -1.17
N PHE A 37 -3.95 10.73 -2.18
CA PHE A 37 -3.24 9.55 -2.64
C PHE A 37 -2.06 9.24 -1.71
N GLY A 38 -1.86 7.96 -1.42
CA GLY A 38 -0.73 7.53 -0.63
C GLY A 38 -1.13 6.95 0.72
N SER A 39 -0.14 6.67 1.54
CA SER A 39 -0.34 6.03 2.83
C SER A 39 0.11 6.92 3.96
N GLU A 40 -0.34 6.62 5.16
CA GLU A 40 0.06 7.33 6.36
C GLU A 40 1.10 6.54 7.15
N LEU A 41 1.78 5.59 6.51
CA LEU A 41 2.76 4.75 7.20
C LEU A 41 3.90 5.54 7.79
N TYR A 42 4.22 6.72 7.22
CA TYR A 42 5.25 7.57 7.78
C TYR A 42 4.96 7.98 9.23
N LEU A 43 3.69 8.02 9.62
CA LEU A 43 3.32 8.36 10.98
C LEU A 43 3.81 7.30 11.97
N LEU A 44 3.90 6.07 11.53
CA LEU A 44 4.40 4.99 12.40
C LEU A 44 5.89 5.13 12.67
N ARG A 45 6.63 5.69 11.70
CA ARG A 45 8.05 5.94 11.92
C ARG A 45 8.29 6.99 12.98
N GLU A 46 7.37 7.93 13.10
CA GLU A 46 7.48 8.99 14.08
C GLU A 46 7.28 8.49 15.50
N GLU A 47 6.69 7.31 15.66
CA GLU A 47 6.50 6.72 16.98
C GLU A 47 7.79 6.17 17.57
N GLY A 48 8.79 5.94 16.76
CA GLY A 48 10.12 5.57 17.22
C GLY A 48 10.31 4.11 17.60
N LYS A 49 9.29 3.28 17.49
CA LYS A 49 9.43 1.86 17.80
C LYS A 49 8.43 1.05 17.00
N VAL A 50 8.75 -0.22 16.83
CA VAL A 50 7.88 -1.18 16.14
C VAL A 50 7.55 -2.28 17.13
N ASP A 51 6.27 -2.40 17.47
CA ASP A 51 5.79 -3.46 18.36
C ASP A 51 4.54 -4.09 17.79
N GLY A 52 3.87 -4.94 18.57
CA GLY A 52 2.69 -5.62 18.07
C GLY A 52 1.54 -4.69 17.70
N LYS A 53 1.42 -3.58 18.43
CA LYS A 53 0.42 -2.58 18.13
C LYS A 53 0.72 -1.88 16.82
N THR A 54 2.00 -1.68 16.53
CA THR A 54 2.43 -1.08 15.28
C THR A 54 2.00 -1.93 14.10
N ALA A 55 2.13 -3.26 14.22
CA ALA A 55 1.74 -4.16 13.14
C ALA A 55 0.24 -4.05 12.84
N GLY A 56 -0.58 -3.96 13.89
CA GLY A 56 -2.02 -3.78 13.71
C GLY A 56 -2.36 -2.48 13.03
N ASN A 57 -1.72 -1.39 13.44
CA ASN A 57 -1.92 -0.09 12.82
C ASN A 57 -1.43 -0.10 11.37
N PHE A 58 -0.32 -0.76 11.12
CA PHE A 58 0.22 -0.88 9.77
C PHE A 58 -0.80 -1.54 8.85
N ARG A 59 -1.38 -2.64 9.30
CA ARG A 59 -2.36 -3.36 8.50
C ARG A 59 -3.56 -2.48 8.18
N ARG A 60 -4.06 -1.74 9.16
CA ARG A 60 -5.19 -0.84 8.96
C ARG A 60 -4.85 0.26 7.96
N MET A 61 -3.70 0.88 8.11
CA MET A 61 -3.27 1.95 7.21
C MET A 61 -3.03 1.43 5.80
N LEU A 62 -2.51 0.21 5.70
CA LEU A 62 -2.29 -0.43 4.41
C LEU A 62 -3.62 -0.64 3.69
N GLN A 63 -4.61 -1.16 4.40
CA GLN A 63 -5.92 -1.37 3.81
C GLN A 63 -6.59 -0.06 3.40
N GLU A 64 -6.41 0.97 4.22
CA GLU A 64 -7.00 2.28 3.92
C GLU A 64 -6.39 2.90 2.66
N CYS A 65 -5.08 2.80 2.50
CA CYS A 65 -4.45 3.42 1.34
C CYS A 65 -4.73 2.68 0.04
N LEU A 66 -5.19 1.44 0.12
CA LEU A 66 -5.50 0.64 -1.07
C LEU A 66 -7.00 0.55 -1.35
N ALA A 67 -7.83 1.13 -0.50
CA ALA A 67 -9.28 1.04 -0.68
C ALA A 67 -9.75 1.64 -2.00
N TRP A 68 -9.06 2.66 -2.50
CA TRP A 68 -9.45 3.31 -3.75
C TRP A 68 -9.40 2.36 -4.95
N ILE A 69 -8.53 1.36 -4.88
CA ILE A 69 -8.40 0.38 -5.96
C ILE A 69 -9.69 -0.41 -6.10
N ILE A 70 -10.29 -0.74 -4.96
CA ILE A 70 -11.59 -1.43 -4.97
C ILE A 70 -12.69 -0.48 -5.42
N GLU A 71 -12.68 0.75 -4.92
CA GLU A 71 -13.70 1.73 -5.25
C GLU A 71 -13.71 2.07 -6.72
N ASP A 72 -12.54 2.05 -7.35
CA ASP A 72 -12.44 2.33 -8.78
C ASP A 72 -12.71 1.10 -9.65
N GLY A 73 -13.02 -0.03 -9.04
CA GLY A 73 -13.36 -1.23 -9.78
C GLY A 73 -12.19 -2.01 -10.34
N LEU A 74 -10.97 -1.64 -9.97
CA LEU A 74 -9.76 -2.33 -10.44
C LEU A 74 -9.54 -3.65 -9.73
N ALA A 75 -10.08 -3.79 -8.52
CA ALA A 75 -10.02 -5.03 -7.76
C ALA A 75 -11.36 -5.31 -7.15
N LYS A 76 -11.67 -6.60 -6.99
CA LYS A 76 -12.87 -7.03 -6.28
C LYS A 76 -12.67 -6.94 -4.77
N SER A 77 -11.49 -7.35 -4.31
CA SER A 77 -11.15 -7.26 -2.90
C SER A 77 -9.65 -7.25 -2.73
N ILE A 78 -9.21 -6.80 -1.56
CA ILE A 78 -7.79 -6.74 -1.23
C ILE A 78 -7.64 -7.26 0.19
N ASN A 79 -6.77 -8.24 0.38
CA ASN A 79 -6.47 -8.81 1.69
C ASN A 79 -5.03 -8.47 2.05
N CYS A 80 -4.81 -8.05 3.28
CA CYS A 80 -3.50 -7.68 3.75
C CYS A 80 -3.10 -8.57 4.92
N ALA A 81 -1.92 -9.16 4.86
CA ALA A 81 -1.35 -9.92 5.95
C ALA A 81 -0.08 -9.20 6.39
N VAL A 82 0.08 -9.00 7.68
CA VAL A 82 1.15 -8.20 8.23
C VAL A 82 1.79 -8.95 9.39
N GLU A 83 3.11 -8.93 9.46
CA GLU A 83 3.83 -9.63 10.49
C GLU A 83 5.07 -8.84 10.88
N ARG A 84 5.33 -8.73 12.17
CA ARG A 84 6.55 -8.13 12.64
C ARG A 84 7.69 -9.12 12.41
N SER A 85 8.61 -8.77 11.50
CA SER A 85 9.65 -9.69 11.09
C SER A 85 10.99 -9.39 11.70
N GLY A 86 11.13 -8.25 12.38
CA GLY A 86 12.37 -7.86 13.00
C GLY A 86 12.14 -6.73 13.97
N LYS A 87 13.24 -6.22 14.53
CA LYS A 87 13.15 -5.21 15.56
C LYS A 87 12.50 -3.92 15.05
N ASN A 88 12.85 -3.55 13.83
CA ASN A 88 12.30 -2.34 13.21
C ASN A 88 11.70 -2.65 11.86
N GLU A 89 11.21 -3.88 11.67
CA GLU A 89 10.74 -4.32 10.36
C GLU A 89 9.35 -4.92 10.46
N ILE A 90 8.57 -4.66 9.43
CA ILE A 90 7.27 -5.29 9.26
C ILE A 90 7.23 -5.88 7.85
N SER A 91 7.03 -7.19 7.78
CA SER A 91 6.82 -7.87 6.52
C SER A 91 5.35 -7.86 6.22
N TYR A 92 5.00 -7.58 4.97
CA TYR A 92 3.60 -7.57 4.62
C TYR A 92 3.37 -8.24 3.28
N MET A 93 2.16 -8.72 3.11
CA MET A 93 1.71 -9.32 1.87
C MET A 93 0.35 -8.74 1.54
N VAL A 94 0.18 -8.36 0.29
CA VAL A 94 -1.10 -7.85 -0.21
C VAL A 94 -1.58 -8.81 -1.28
N GLU A 95 -2.79 -9.32 -1.10
CA GLU A 95 -3.44 -10.14 -2.10
C GLU A 95 -4.51 -9.31 -2.77
N ILE A 96 -4.38 -9.10 -4.07
CA ILE A 96 -5.35 -8.34 -4.85
C ILE A 96 -6.16 -9.34 -5.68
N ILE A 97 -7.45 -9.36 -5.46
CA ILE A 97 -8.35 -10.25 -6.20
C ILE A 97 -9.03 -9.42 -7.28
N LYS A 98 -8.79 -9.80 -8.53
CA LYS A 98 -9.37 -9.12 -9.68
C LYS A 98 -10.86 -9.42 -9.79
N PRO A 99 -11.61 -8.59 -10.52
CA PRO A 99 -13.01 -8.87 -10.77
C PRO A 99 -13.28 -10.21 -11.45
N ASP A 100 -12.31 -10.73 -12.22
CA ASP A 100 -12.47 -12.02 -12.88
C ASP A 100 -12.10 -13.21 -11.99
N GLY A 101 -11.68 -12.96 -10.75
CA GLY A 101 -11.35 -14.00 -9.79
C GLY A 101 -9.88 -14.37 -9.71
N ASN A 102 -9.06 -13.91 -10.65
CA ASN A 102 -7.61 -14.12 -10.57
C ASN A 102 -7.02 -13.22 -9.48
N ASN A 103 -5.87 -13.60 -8.95
CA ASN A 103 -5.27 -12.81 -7.89
C ASN A 103 -3.78 -12.56 -8.14
N ILE A 104 -3.29 -11.51 -7.51
CA ILE A 104 -1.88 -11.14 -7.50
C ILE A 104 -1.44 -11.05 -6.04
N PHE A 105 -0.20 -11.48 -5.78
CA PHE A 105 0.39 -11.33 -4.45
C PHE A 105 1.58 -10.38 -4.54
N ILE A 106 1.63 -9.44 -3.60
CA ILE A 106 2.75 -8.52 -3.46
C ILE A 106 3.31 -8.72 -2.06
N LYS A 107 4.62 -8.98 -1.97
CA LYS A 107 5.28 -9.14 -0.67
C LYS A 107 6.41 -8.15 -0.58
N ASP A 108 6.55 -7.50 0.57
CA ASP A 108 7.61 -6.53 0.76
C ASP A 108 7.87 -6.36 2.26
N VAL A 109 8.88 -5.57 2.58
CA VAL A 109 9.26 -5.27 3.94
C VAL A 109 9.29 -3.77 4.13
N TRP A 110 8.69 -3.31 5.22
CA TRP A 110 8.70 -1.91 5.60
C TRP A 110 9.64 -1.72 6.78
N TYR A 111 10.46 -0.70 6.72
CA TYR A 111 11.44 -0.40 7.76
C TYR A 111 10.97 0.81 8.55
N GLY A 112 10.80 0.61 9.86
CA GLY A 112 10.23 1.64 10.71
C GLY A 112 11.17 2.78 11.02
N ILE A 113 12.42 2.46 11.33
CA ILE A 113 13.40 3.46 11.72
C ILE A 113 14.58 3.40 10.79
N GLN A 114 14.92 4.54 10.21
CA GLN A 114 16.11 4.65 9.39
C GLN A 114 17.28 4.98 10.27
N GLN A 115 18.26 4.11 10.31
CA GLN A 115 19.48 4.35 11.03
C GLN A 115 20.39 5.17 10.13
N GLY A 116 20.56 6.40 10.46
CA GLY A 116 21.38 7.29 9.64
C GLY A 116 22.85 6.95 9.67
#